data_ad4f061d91817b4e991301c4eb7d37c4
#
_entry.id   ad4f061d91817b4e991301c4eb7d37c4
#
_cell.length_a   1.000
_cell.length_b   1.000
_cell.length_c   1.000
_cell.angle_alpha   90.00
_cell.angle_beta   90.00
_cell.angle_gamma   90.00
#
_symmetry.space_group_name_H-M   'P 1'
#
loop_
_entity.id
_entity.type
_entity.pdbx_description
1 polymer ?
#
loop_
_entity_poly.entity_id
_entity_poly.type
_entity_poly.pdbx_seq_one_letter_code
_entity_poly.pdbx_strand_id
1 'polypeptide(L)'
;MRMLPGRFEISPVRHSAQLVLLAAWLICGALSVSTINAQQRLSKRYPAGKTVRVELKNISGTITVESWNRDEIRLTAVFESKANLTPRQTSDALIVDMMADNPGRSDVNVNFKLEVPINSSVDLETKRGQITVTNIRGELVRAHVSLEGDIELSGISANKVYAQNTIGNIFFDGEFARGGTYRFQSTKGDITIRIPADSAFNLDAAAPNKRIALGQFWNNGFRTMGDGRKLQGDVIDGRSKVIVTNFQGSITFIRR
;
A
#
# COMPACT_ATOMS: atom_id res chain seq x y z
N MET A 1 -93.18 26.59 43.77
CA MET A 1 -92.42 27.12 42.65
C MET A 1 -91.02 26.54 42.74
N ARG A 2 -90.70 25.51 42.05
CA ARG A 2 -89.42 24.72 42.15
C ARG A 2 -88.54 25.05 40.94
N MET A 3 -87.38 25.56 41.20
CA MET A 3 -86.31 25.73 40.20
C MET A 3 -85.48 24.42 40.13
N LEU A 4 -85.29 23.94 38.96
CA LEU A 4 -84.39 22.78 38.64
C LEU A 4 -83.00 23.31 38.33
N PRO A 5 -81.90 22.66 38.73
CA PRO A 5 -80.56 23.01 38.38
C PRO A 5 -80.10 22.47 37.01
N GLY A 6 -79.45 23.29 36.26
CA GLY A 6 -78.85 22.99 34.98
C GLY A 6 -77.65 22.06 35.14
N ARG A 7 -77.56 21.09 34.25
CA ARG A 7 -76.50 20.07 34.14
C ARG A 7 -75.46 20.56 33.13
N PHE A 8 -74.25 20.78 33.57
CA PHE A 8 -73.11 21.04 32.69
C PHE A 8 -72.56 19.71 32.16
N GLU A 9 -72.60 19.49 30.85
CA GLU A 9 -71.88 18.41 30.20
C GLU A 9 -70.45 18.86 29.84
N ILE A 10 -69.49 18.17 30.42
CA ILE A 10 -68.07 18.32 30.04
C ILE A 10 -67.76 17.27 29.01
N SER A 11 -67.46 17.70 27.79
CA SER A 11 -67.05 16.81 26.68
C SER A 11 -65.56 16.37 26.79
N PRO A 12 -65.24 15.04 26.72
CA PRO A 12 -63.86 14.56 26.85
C PRO A 12 -63.26 14.22 25.48
N VAL A 13 -63.06 15.20 24.59
CA VAL A 13 -62.58 14.89 23.22
C VAL A 13 -61.25 15.56 22.83
N ARG A 14 -60.52 16.20 23.74
CA ARG A 14 -59.33 16.91 23.36
C ARG A 14 -57.98 16.30 23.79
N HIS A 15 -57.94 15.25 24.58
CA HIS A 15 -56.68 14.67 25.09
C HIS A 15 -56.22 13.41 24.33
N SER A 16 -57.05 12.79 23.54
CA SER A 16 -56.68 11.56 22.76
C SER A 16 -55.88 11.87 21.48
N ALA A 17 -56.12 13.05 20.86
CA ALA A 17 -55.41 13.42 19.63
C ALA A 17 -53.95 13.82 19.87
N GLN A 18 -53.60 14.41 21.02
CA GLN A 18 -52.22 14.81 21.35
C GLN A 18 -51.38 13.60 21.77
N LEU A 19 -51.94 12.58 22.40
CA LEU A 19 -51.22 11.35 22.76
C LEU A 19 -50.90 10.49 21.52
N VAL A 20 -51.80 10.46 20.52
CA VAL A 20 -51.57 9.74 19.26
C VAL A 20 -50.49 10.40 18.42
N LEU A 21 -50.39 11.74 18.40
CA LEU A 21 -49.35 12.48 17.69
C LEU A 21 -47.94 12.32 18.33
N LEU A 22 -47.85 12.28 19.66
CA LEU A 22 -46.63 12.02 20.40
C LEU A 22 -46.12 10.59 20.20
N ALA A 23 -46.99 9.59 20.15
CA ALA A 23 -46.63 8.20 19.86
C ALA A 23 -46.16 7.99 18.40
N ALA A 24 -46.75 8.70 17.44
CA ALA A 24 -46.30 8.69 16.04
C ALA A 24 -44.91 9.31 15.83
N TRP A 25 -44.54 10.33 16.59
CA TRP A 25 -43.20 10.92 16.56
C TRP A 25 -42.13 10.03 17.18
N LEU A 26 -42.47 9.28 18.24
CA LEU A 26 -41.54 8.30 18.85
C LEU A 26 -41.28 7.10 17.97
N ILE A 27 -42.26 6.65 17.17
CA ILE A 27 -42.12 5.52 16.25
C ILE A 27 -41.30 5.93 14.99
N CYS A 28 -41.44 7.18 14.50
CA CYS A 28 -40.68 7.69 13.36
C CYS A 28 -39.21 7.94 13.67
N GLY A 29 -38.86 8.23 14.95
CA GLY A 29 -37.46 8.42 15.40
C GLY A 29 -36.65 7.12 15.54
N ALA A 30 -37.31 5.96 15.64
CA ALA A 30 -36.67 4.66 15.86
C ALA A 30 -36.26 3.93 14.58
N LEU A 31 -36.59 4.44 13.38
CA LEU A 31 -36.32 3.79 12.09
C LEU A 31 -35.10 4.35 11.36
N SER A 32 -34.31 5.25 11.98
CA SER A 32 -33.00 5.62 11.47
C SER A 32 -31.95 4.59 11.88
N VAL A 33 -32.16 3.32 11.49
CA VAL A 33 -31.09 2.32 11.51
C VAL A 33 -30.13 2.72 10.38
N SER A 34 -29.14 3.55 10.74
CA SER A 34 -27.96 3.70 9.90
C SER A 34 -27.39 2.32 9.69
N THR A 35 -27.52 1.76 8.48
CA THR A 35 -26.78 0.58 8.07
C THR A 35 -25.31 0.99 8.08
N ILE A 36 -24.65 0.85 9.24
CA ILE A 36 -23.19 0.85 9.31
C ILE A 36 -22.80 -0.35 8.45
N ASN A 37 -22.34 -0.10 7.23
CA ASN A 37 -21.62 -1.10 6.46
C ASN A 37 -20.39 -1.45 7.29
N ALA A 38 -20.49 -2.49 8.10
CA ALA A 38 -19.39 -3.01 8.86
C ALA A 38 -18.36 -3.52 7.84
N GLN A 39 -17.33 -2.73 7.61
CA GLN A 39 -16.21 -3.08 6.76
C GLN A 39 -15.62 -4.40 7.28
N GLN A 40 -15.70 -5.44 6.47
CA GLN A 40 -15.23 -6.75 6.88
C GLN A 40 -13.72 -6.71 7.07
N ARG A 41 -13.26 -7.03 8.29
CA ARG A 41 -11.85 -7.08 8.65
C ARG A 41 -11.45 -8.48 9.08
N LEU A 42 -10.39 -9.00 8.49
CA LEU A 42 -9.72 -10.22 8.92
C LEU A 42 -8.37 -9.85 9.52
N SER A 43 -8.04 -10.41 10.69
CA SER A 43 -6.69 -10.32 11.26
C SER A 43 -6.26 -11.70 11.72
N LYS A 44 -5.12 -12.19 11.21
CA LYS A 44 -4.58 -13.51 11.52
C LYS A 44 -3.08 -13.45 11.75
N ARG A 45 -2.58 -14.24 12.68
CA ARG A 45 -1.15 -14.41 12.97
C ARG A 45 -0.67 -15.76 12.48
N TYR A 46 0.55 -15.76 11.96
CA TYR A 46 1.23 -16.95 11.46
C TYR A 46 2.60 -17.04 12.12
N PRO A 47 2.94 -18.14 12.79
CA PRO A 47 4.29 -18.38 13.29
C PRO A 47 5.28 -18.28 12.13
N ALA A 48 6.42 -17.63 12.35
CA ALA A 48 7.43 -17.46 11.29
C ALA A 48 8.83 -17.52 11.90
N GLY A 49 9.81 -17.96 11.11
CA GLY A 49 11.21 -17.81 11.45
C GLY A 49 11.68 -16.36 11.26
N LYS A 50 12.92 -16.08 11.70
CA LYS A 50 13.54 -14.74 11.54
C LYS A 50 13.69 -14.31 10.07
N THR A 51 13.79 -15.28 9.16
CA THR A 51 13.90 -15.09 7.71
C THR A 51 12.74 -15.83 7.05
N VAL A 52 11.65 -15.14 6.80
CA VAL A 52 10.47 -15.71 6.14
C VAL A 52 10.23 -14.98 4.81
N ARG A 53 9.68 -15.70 3.83
CA ARG A 53 9.23 -15.12 2.57
C ARG A 53 7.74 -14.81 2.64
N VAL A 54 7.36 -13.64 2.21
CA VAL A 54 5.96 -13.22 2.09
C VAL A 54 5.68 -12.90 0.62
N GLU A 55 4.73 -13.62 0.05
CA GLU A 55 4.21 -13.34 -1.28
C GLU A 55 2.78 -12.86 -1.16
N LEU A 56 2.48 -11.67 -1.71
CA LEU A 56 1.13 -11.14 -1.73
C LEU A 56 0.79 -10.57 -3.10
N LYS A 57 -0.24 -11.15 -3.73
CA LYS A 57 -0.82 -10.65 -4.99
C LYS A 57 -2.22 -10.12 -4.73
N ASN A 58 -2.42 -8.83 -4.97
CA ASN A 58 -3.70 -8.15 -4.83
C ASN A 58 -4.29 -7.75 -6.20
N ILE A 59 -5.59 -7.52 -6.26
CA ILE A 59 -6.26 -7.01 -7.45
C ILE A 59 -6.34 -5.48 -7.39
N SER A 60 -6.87 -4.94 -6.28
CA SER A 60 -6.95 -3.51 -6.03
C SER A 60 -6.89 -3.22 -4.53
N GLY A 61 -6.47 -2.03 -4.16
CA GLY A 61 -6.28 -1.59 -2.78
C GLY A 61 -4.82 -1.49 -2.39
N THR A 62 -4.57 -1.08 -1.16
CA THR A 62 -3.23 -0.84 -0.63
C THR A 62 -2.57 -2.10 -0.09
N ILE A 63 -1.25 -2.19 -0.21
CA ILE A 63 -0.43 -3.19 0.46
C ILE A 63 0.60 -2.45 1.31
N THR A 64 0.49 -2.58 2.63
CA THR A 64 1.45 -2.01 3.58
C THR A 64 2.19 -3.14 4.28
N VAL A 65 3.52 -3.11 4.24
CA VAL A 65 4.40 -4.06 4.95
C VAL A 65 5.32 -3.28 5.88
N GLU A 66 5.29 -3.64 7.15
CA GLU A 66 6.16 -3.06 8.19
C GLU A 66 6.91 -4.17 8.90
N SER A 67 8.17 -3.94 9.22
CA SER A 67 8.88 -4.90 10.06
C SER A 67 8.58 -4.70 11.55
N TRP A 68 8.67 -5.79 12.31
CA TRP A 68 8.62 -5.79 13.76
C TRP A 68 9.64 -6.75 14.37
N ASN A 69 9.80 -6.69 15.67
CA ASN A 69 10.72 -7.57 16.39
C ASN A 69 9.97 -8.77 17.01
N ARG A 70 9.33 -9.60 16.16
CA ARG A 70 8.64 -10.82 16.57
C ARG A 70 8.84 -11.91 15.53
N ASP A 71 8.94 -13.16 15.96
CA ASP A 71 9.05 -14.33 15.08
C ASP A 71 7.64 -14.82 14.65
N GLU A 72 6.85 -13.91 14.12
CA GLU A 72 5.50 -14.17 13.57
C GLU A 72 5.18 -13.15 12.48
N ILE A 73 4.24 -13.50 11.60
CA ILE A 73 3.62 -12.58 10.65
C ILE A 73 2.22 -12.25 11.14
N ARG A 74 1.84 -10.97 11.18
CA ARG A 74 0.45 -10.56 11.32
C ARG A 74 -0.06 -10.05 9.99
N LEU A 75 -1.07 -10.75 9.44
CA LEU A 75 -1.81 -10.36 8.25
C LEU A 75 -3.12 -9.71 8.68
N THR A 76 -3.35 -8.49 8.28
CA THR A 76 -4.63 -7.80 8.40
C THR A 76 -5.14 -7.47 7.01
N ALA A 77 -6.39 -7.86 6.71
CA ALA A 77 -7.08 -7.55 5.46
C ALA A 77 -8.38 -6.80 5.79
N VAL A 78 -8.60 -5.68 5.12
CA VAL A 78 -9.80 -4.85 5.22
C VAL A 78 -10.47 -4.87 3.85
N PHE A 79 -11.68 -5.43 3.80
CA PHE A 79 -12.42 -5.66 2.57
C PHE A 79 -13.33 -4.47 2.26
N GLU A 80 -13.07 -3.81 1.14
CA GLU A 80 -13.96 -2.77 0.58
C GLU A 80 -15.04 -3.40 -0.34
N SER A 81 -14.84 -4.66 -0.74
CA SER A 81 -15.76 -5.45 -1.55
C SER A 81 -15.77 -6.90 -1.08
N LYS A 82 -16.83 -7.66 -1.41
CA LYS A 82 -16.86 -9.10 -1.12
C LYS A 82 -15.77 -9.81 -1.91
N ALA A 83 -14.93 -10.58 -1.23
CA ALA A 83 -13.87 -11.35 -1.85
C ALA A 83 -13.53 -12.61 -1.04
N ASN A 84 -12.97 -13.60 -1.71
CA ASN A 84 -12.40 -14.78 -1.07
C ASN A 84 -10.93 -14.48 -0.72
N LEU A 85 -10.48 -14.94 0.43
CA LEU A 85 -9.11 -14.82 0.89
C LEU A 85 -8.68 -16.11 1.57
N THR A 86 -7.75 -16.82 0.95
CA THR A 86 -7.25 -18.13 1.39
C THR A 86 -5.72 -18.10 1.54
N PRO A 87 -5.18 -17.50 2.63
CA PRO A 87 -3.74 -17.49 2.85
C PRO A 87 -3.20 -18.90 3.06
N ARG A 88 -2.09 -19.21 2.39
CA ARG A 88 -1.37 -20.50 2.47
C ARG A 88 -0.04 -20.28 3.18
N GLN A 89 0.19 -21.01 4.26
CA GLN A 89 1.46 -21.00 4.96
C GLN A 89 2.23 -22.29 4.69
N THR A 90 3.51 -22.15 4.38
CA THR A 90 4.50 -23.22 4.37
C THR A 90 5.49 -23.04 5.53
N SER A 91 6.51 -23.90 5.65
CA SER A 91 7.56 -23.75 6.68
C SER A 91 8.34 -22.44 6.61
N ASP A 92 8.49 -21.89 5.40
CA ASP A 92 9.37 -20.77 5.06
C ASP A 92 8.66 -19.59 4.36
N ALA A 93 7.37 -19.75 4.02
CA ALA A 93 6.64 -18.72 3.31
C ALA A 93 5.17 -18.57 3.76
N LEU A 94 4.67 -17.33 3.66
CA LEU A 94 3.25 -17.00 3.66
C LEU A 94 2.86 -16.50 2.27
N ILE A 95 1.88 -17.17 1.65
CA ILE A 95 1.42 -16.86 0.30
C ILE A 95 -0.04 -16.41 0.36
N VAL A 96 -0.31 -15.23 -0.19
CA VAL A 96 -1.64 -14.63 -0.34
C VAL A 96 -1.83 -14.29 -1.81
N ASP A 97 -2.82 -14.89 -2.46
CA ASP A 97 -3.07 -14.68 -3.89
C ASP A 97 -4.55 -14.37 -4.15
N MET A 98 -4.89 -13.07 -4.09
CA MET A 98 -6.24 -12.60 -4.36
C MET A 98 -6.68 -12.82 -5.80
N MET A 99 -5.72 -12.90 -6.75
CA MET A 99 -6.04 -13.15 -8.16
C MET A 99 -6.48 -14.60 -8.36
N ALA A 100 -5.80 -15.55 -7.71
CA ALA A 100 -6.17 -16.96 -7.75
C ALA A 100 -7.44 -17.27 -6.95
N ASP A 101 -7.63 -16.61 -5.79
CA ASP A 101 -8.81 -16.80 -4.94
C ASP A 101 -10.09 -16.16 -5.53
N ASN A 102 -9.96 -15.22 -6.49
CA ASN A 102 -11.07 -14.49 -7.11
C ASN A 102 -10.93 -14.44 -8.65
N PRO A 103 -10.95 -15.58 -9.34
CA PRO A 103 -10.67 -15.65 -10.77
C PRO A 103 -11.70 -14.84 -11.58
N GLY A 104 -11.19 -14.08 -12.58
CA GLY A 104 -12.02 -13.29 -13.49
C GLY A 104 -12.63 -12.01 -12.88
N ARG A 105 -12.42 -11.74 -11.58
CA ARG A 105 -12.94 -10.54 -10.91
C ARG A 105 -11.95 -9.38 -10.99
N SER A 106 -12.46 -8.19 -11.31
CA SER A 106 -11.71 -6.93 -11.31
C SER A 106 -12.23 -5.92 -10.28
N ASP A 107 -13.37 -6.21 -9.65
CA ASP A 107 -14.08 -5.37 -8.68
C ASP A 107 -13.61 -5.62 -7.23
N VAL A 108 -12.69 -6.54 -7.03
CA VAL A 108 -12.15 -6.86 -5.70
C VAL A 108 -11.21 -5.75 -5.23
N ASN A 109 -11.55 -5.15 -4.09
CA ASN A 109 -10.75 -4.12 -3.43
C ASN A 109 -10.50 -4.53 -1.97
N VAL A 110 -9.23 -4.79 -1.64
CA VAL A 110 -8.81 -5.21 -0.30
C VAL A 110 -7.53 -4.48 0.09
N ASN A 111 -7.56 -3.86 1.26
CA ASN A 111 -6.40 -3.21 1.85
C ASN A 111 -5.69 -4.17 2.80
N PHE A 112 -4.41 -4.41 2.54
CA PHE A 112 -3.57 -5.31 3.34
C PHE A 112 -2.58 -4.55 4.21
N LYS A 113 -2.47 -4.97 5.46
CA LYS A 113 -1.35 -4.63 6.34
C LYS A 113 -0.68 -5.91 6.84
N LEU A 114 0.62 -6.01 6.59
CA LEU A 114 1.47 -7.09 7.06
C LEU A 114 2.52 -6.54 8.02
N GLU A 115 2.68 -7.19 9.16
CA GLU A 115 3.79 -6.96 10.07
C GLU A 115 4.64 -8.23 10.06
N VAL A 116 5.91 -8.11 9.71
CA VAL A 116 6.80 -9.23 9.42
C VAL A 116 8.12 -9.11 10.19
N PRO A 117 8.86 -10.21 10.46
CA PRO A 117 10.21 -10.14 10.99
C PRO A 117 11.11 -9.26 10.10
N ILE A 118 12.05 -8.53 10.70
CA ILE A 118 12.87 -7.52 9.99
C ILE A 118 13.70 -8.09 8.83
N ASN A 119 14.12 -9.36 8.92
CA ASN A 119 14.91 -10.02 7.89
C ASN A 119 14.07 -10.80 6.87
N SER A 120 12.78 -10.50 6.78
CA SER A 120 11.88 -11.13 5.82
C SER A 120 12.18 -10.69 4.39
N SER A 121 11.96 -11.60 3.45
CA SER A 121 11.89 -11.27 2.02
C SER A 121 10.43 -11.07 1.63
N VAL A 122 10.17 -10.02 0.83
CA VAL A 122 8.80 -9.69 0.41
C VAL A 122 8.68 -9.59 -1.11
N ASP A 123 7.65 -10.21 -1.66
CA ASP A 123 7.28 -10.18 -3.07
C ASP A 123 5.81 -9.75 -3.19
N LEU A 124 5.59 -8.50 -3.57
CA LEU A 124 4.31 -7.81 -3.51
C LEU A 124 3.87 -7.40 -4.91
N GLU A 125 2.64 -7.72 -5.25
CA GLU A 125 2.05 -7.36 -6.53
C GLU A 125 0.62 -6.83 -6.34
N THR A 126 0.26 -5.77 -7.04
CA THR A 126 -1.12 -5.31 -7.19
C THR A 126 -1.35 -4.78 -8.59
N LYS A 127 -2.60 -4.85 -9.08
CA LYS A 127 -2.92 -4.19 -10.35
C LYS A 127 -3.14 -2.70 -10.14
N ARG A 128 -3.87 -2.31 -9.08
CA ARG A 128 -4.14 -0.90 -8.73
C ARG A 128 -3.97 -0.67 -7.25
N GLY A 129 -3.40 0.46 -6.88
CA GLY A 129 -3.22 0.89 -5.51
C GLY A 129 -1.77 1.00 -5.11
N GLN A 130 -1.52 1.50 -3.92
CA GLN A 130 -0.19 1.80 -3.40
C GLN A 130 0.44 0.56 -2.73
N ILE A 131 1.75 0.41 -2.92
CA ILE A 131 2.58 -0.52 -2.15
C ILE A 131 3.54 0.28 -1.28
N THR A 132 3.47 0.09 0.02
CA THR A 132 4.38 0.70 1.01
C THR A 132 5.11 -0.38 1.78
N VAL A 133 6.44 -0.32 1.79
CA VAL A 133 7.30 -1.25 2.54
C VAL A 133 8.24 -0.47 3.44
N THR A 134 8.27 -0.82 4.72
CA THR A 134 9.06 -0.07 5.71
C THR A 134 9.96 -0.99 6.53
N ASN A 135 11.24 -0.60 6.65
CA ASN A 135 12.26 -1.20 7.54
C ASN A 135 12.54 -2.70 7.28
N ILE A 136 12.68 -3.13 6.04
CA ILE A 136 13.02 -4.51 5.68
C ILE A 136 14.53 -4.65 5.39
N ARG A 137 15.14 -5.72 5.97
CA ARG A 137 16.56 -6.06 5.83
C ARG A 137 16.79 -7.46 5.24
N GLY A 138 15.81 -8.03 4.56
CA GLY A 138 15.90 -9.38 3.98
C GLY A 138 16.68 -9.46 2.68
N GLU A 139 16.68 -10.62 2.06
CA GLU A 139 17.37 -10.84 0.79
C GLU A 139 16.70 -10.12 -0.39
N LEU A 140 15.36 -10.05 -0.38
CA LEU A 140 14.58 -9.54 -1.50
C LEU A 140 13.45 -8.62 -1.04
N VAL A 141 13.35 -7.46 -1.70
CA VAL A 141 12.14 -6.63 -1.70
C VAL A 141 11.71 -6.44 -3.17
N ARG A 142 10.59 -7.04 -3.55
CA ARG A 142 9.97 -6.85 -4.86
C ARG A 142 8.60 -6.20 -4.70
N ALA A 143 8.37 -5.10 -5.40
CA ALA A 143 7.10 -4.38 -5.44
C ALA A 143 6.71 -4.12 -6.89
N HIS A 144 5.54 -4.61 -7.30
CA HIS A 144 5.05 -4.48 -8.67
C HIS A 144 3.61 -3.97 -8.70
N VAL A 145 3.41 -2.82 -9.36
CA VAL A 145 2.09 -2.27 -9.67
C VAL A 145 1.86 -2.31 -11.17
N SER A 146 1.01 -3.23 -11.63
CA SER A 146 0.91 -3.51 -13.08
C SER A 146 0.08 -2.49 -13.86
N LEU A 147 -0.80 -1.70 -13.23
CA LEU A 147 -1.59 -0.67 -13.88
C LEU A 147 -1.29 0.72 -13.31
N GLU A 148 -1.80 1.04 -12.12
CA GLU A 148 -1.71 2.38 -11.54
C GLU A 148 -1.54 2.33 -10.02
N GLY A 149 -0.56 3.07 -9.50
CA GLY A 149 -0.28 3.24 -8.09
C GLY A 149 1.17 3.54 -7.81
N ASP A 150 1.41 4.12 -6.65
CA ASP A 150 2.74 4.48 -6.18
C ASP A 150 3.41 3.32 -5.44
N ILE A 151 4.74 3.31 -5.47
CA ILE A 151 5.56 2.40 -4.69
C ILE A 151 6.44 3.23 -3.75
N GLU A 152 6.32 2.98 -2.45
CA GLU A 152 7.13 3.61 -1.42
C GLU A 152 7.90 2.54 -0.64
N LEU A 153 9.21 2.60 -0.72
CA LEU A 153 10.15 1.70 -0.06
C LEU A 153 11.04 2.51 0.87
N SER A 154 10.83 2.46 2.17
CA SER A 154 11.52 3.28 3.17
C SER A 154 12.26 2.43 4.20
N GLY A 155 13.50 2.81 4.53
CA GLY A 155 14.35 2.08 5.49
C GLY A 155 14.78 0.71 4.97
N ILE A 156 14.99 0.57 3.66
CA ILE A 156 15.31 -0.71 3.03
C ILE A 156 16.82 -0.95 3.03
N SER A 157 17.21 -2.15 3.52
CA SER A 157 18.60 -2.63 3.49
C SER A 157 18.64 -4.08 2.99
N ALA A 158 18.07 -4.33 1.81
CA ALA A 158 17.99 -5.63 1.18
C ALA A 158 19.06 -5.80 0.09
N ASN A 159 19.46 -7.04 -0.20
CA ASN A 159 20.44 -7.33 -1.25
C ASN A 159 19.87 -7.16 -2.66
N LYS A 160 18.58 -7.43 -2.83
CA LYS A 160 17.88 -7.28 -4.11
C LYS A 160 16.61 -6.45 -3.92
N VAL A 161 16.49 -5.38 -4.70
CA VAL A 161 15.30 -4.54 -4.72
C VAL A 161 14.80 -4.38 -6.16
N TYR A 162 13.54 -4.73 -6.38
CA TYR A 162 12.88 -4.56 -7.67
C TYR A 162 11.57 -3.79 -7.44
N ALA A 163 11.51 -2.55 -7.93
CA ALA A 163 10.30 -1.74 -7.89
C ALA A 163 9.88 -1.41 -9.32
N GLN A 164 8.68 -1.78 -9.69
CA GLN A 164 8.14 -1.56 -11.03
C GLN A 164 6.70 -1.11 -10.98
N ASN A 165 6.37 -0.02 -11.68
CA ASN A 165 5.00 0.38 -11.95
C ASN A 165 4.79 0.82 -13.39
N THR A 166 3.51 0.92 -13.81
CA THR A 166 3.15 1.47 -15.12
C THR A 166 2.83 2.96 -14.98
N ILE A 167 1.93 3.33 -14.08
CA ILE A 167 1.56 4.72 -13.79
C ILE A 167 1.68 4.94 -12.29
N GLY A 168 2.45 5.95 -11.88
CA GLY A 168 2.69 6.31 -10.49
C GLY A 168 4.16 6.57 -10.21
N ASN A 169 4.45 7.04 -9.02
CA ASN A 169 5.79 7.37 -8.58
C ASN A 169 6.45 6.18 -7.88
N ILE A 170 7.77 6.13 -7.93
CA ILE A 170 8.58 5.21 -7.14
C ILE A 170 9.46 6.03 -6.22
N PHE A 171 9.32 5.83 -4.92
CA PHE A 171 10.20 6.37 -3.92
C PHE A 171 10.96 5.23 -3.23
N PHE A 172 12.28 5.36 -3.21
CA PHE A 172 13.18 4.46 -2.49
C PHE A 172 14.04 5.26 -1.50
N ASP A 173 14.01 4.86 -0.24
CA ASP A 173 14.93 5.32 0.79
C ASP A 173 15.58 4.10 1.45
N GLY A 174 16.86 3.93 1.25
CA GLY A 174 17.56 2.74 1.75
C GLY A 174 19.04 2.77 1.53
N GLU A 175 19.64 1.60 1.63
CA GLU A 175 21.08 1.38 1.47
C GLU A 175 21.35 0.39 0.34
N PHE A 176 22.38 0.64 -0.45
CA PHE A 176 22.84 -0.30 -1.44
C PHE A 176 23.86 -1.25 -0.82
N ALA A 177 23.48 -2.50 -0.59
CA ALA A 177 24.36 -3.53 -0.07
C ALA A 177 25.47 -3.87 -1.09
N ARG A 178 26.66 -4.16 -0.62
CA ARG A 178 27.79 -4.59 -1.46
C ARG A 178 27.42 -5.86 -2.25
N GLY A 179 27.59 -5.82 -3.56
CA GLY A 179 27.16 -6.90 -4.47
C GLY A 179 25.65 -6.96 -4.73
N GLY A 180 24.91 -6.03 -4.16
CA GLY A 180 23.45 -5.96 -4.32
C GLY A 180 23.02 -5.57 -5.74
N THR A 181 21.74 -5.83 -6.03
CA THR A 181 21.13 -5.50 -7.33
C THR A 181 19.82 -4.75 -7.09
N TYR A 182 19.73 -3.58 -7.69
CA TYR A 182 18.61 -2.65 -7.54
C TYR A 182 18.06 -2.28 -8.89
N ARG A 183 16.77 -2.50 -9.10
CA ARG A 183 16.10 -2.13 -10.35
C ARG A 183 14.83 -1.35 -10.05
N PHE A 184 14.75 -0.16 -10.63
CA PHE A 184 13.59 0.72 -10.54
C PHE A 184 13.09 1.01 -11.94
N GLN A 185 11.81 0.78 -12.19
CA GLN A 185 11.22 0.96 -13.53
C GLN A 185 9.84 1.57 -13.43
N SER A 186 9.63 2.69 -14.12
CA SER A 186 8.32 3.31 -14.30
C SER A 186 8.07 3.65 -15.78
N THR A 187 6.83 3.51 -16.22
CA THR A 187 6.44 4.01 -17.54
C THR A 187 6.03 5.48 -17.46
N LYS A 188 5.26 5.88 -16.43
CA LYS A 188 4.79 7.25 -16.22
C LYS A 188 4.75 7.59 -14.74
N GLY A 189 5.48 8.61 -14.34
CA GLY A 189 5.64 9.08 -12.97
C GLY A 189 7.14 9.28 -12.67
N ASP A 190 7.48 9.81 -11.52
CA ASP A 190 8.85 10.11 -11.16
C ASP A 190 9.48 8.99 -10.31
N ILE A 191 10.78 8.78 -10.46
CA ILE A 191 11.56 7.85 -9.63
C ILE A 191 12.51 8.68 -8.78
N THR A 192 12.36 8.61 -7.46
CA THR A 192 13.23 9.27 -6.49
C THR A 192 13.95 8.23 -5.64
N ILE A 193 15.29 8.31 -5.64
CA ILE A 193 16.16 7.39 -4.91
C ILE A 193 16.95 8.19 -3.88
N ARG A 194 16.68 7.96 -2.59
CA ARG A 194 17.34 8.59 -1.46
C ARG A 194 18.27 7.60 -0.78
N ILE A 195 19.57 7.89 -0.78
CA ILE A 195 20.62 7.00 -0.30
C ILE A 195 21.69 7.76 0.48
N PRO A 196 22.50 7.08 1.35
CA PRO A 196 23.63 7.68 2.02
C PRO A 196 24.66 8.27 1.05
N ALA A 197 25.37 9.31 1.50
CA ALA A 197 26.38 10.03 0.70
C ALA A 197 27.55 9.17 0.25
N ASP A 198 27.89 8.16 1.03
CA ASP A 198 28.99 7.21 0.81
C ASP A 198 28.57 5.97 0.02
N SER A 199 27.38 5.98 -0.55
CA SER A 199 26.85 4.87 -1.37
C SER A 199 27.72 4.67 -2.62
N ALA A 200 28.19 3.43 -2.82
CA ALA A 200 29.02 3.03 -3.95
C ALA A 200 28.24 2.11 -4.88
N PHE A 201 28.04 2.53 -6.14
CA PHE A 201 27.21 1.77 -7.09
C PHE A 201 27.61 1.99 -8.55
N ASN A 202 27.38 0.99 -9.38
CA ASN A 202 27.42 1.09 -10.83
C ASN A 202 26.01 1.42 -11.32
N LEU A 203 25.86 2.53 -12.02
CA LEU A 203 24.57 3.03 -12.50
C LEU A 203 24.40 2.78 -14.01
N ASP A 204 23.24 2.24 -14.40
CA ASP A 204 22.69 2.31 -15.76
C ASP A 204 21.32 2.96 -15.67
N ALA A 205 21.22 4.23 -16.04
CA ALA A 205 19.98 5.00 -15.94
C ALA A 205 19.52 5.50 -17.31
N ALA A 206 18.23 5.37 -17.60
CA ALA A 206 17.61 5.84 -18.84
C ALA A 206 16.27 6.56 -18.58
N ALA A 207 16.17 7.81 -19.09
CA ALA A 207 14.98 8.64 -19.04
C ALA A 207 14.78 9.33 -20.40
N PRO A 208 14.30 8.63 -21.46
CA PRO A 208 14.31 9.12 -22.84
C PRO A 208 13.55 10.44 -23.05
N ASN A 209 12.56 10.74 -22.24
CA ASN A 209 11.72 11.91 -22.37
C ASN A 209 11.92 12.97 -21.29
N LYS A 210 12.79 12.74 -20.31
CA LYS A 210 13.02 13.62 -19.15
C LYS A 210 14.49 13.65 -18.73
N ARG A 211 14.75 14.27 -17.59
CA ARG A 211 16.11 14.43 -17.03
C ARG A 211 16.44 13.35 -16.01
N ILE A 212 17.72 13.04 -15.92
CA ILE A 212 18.35 12.29 -14.85
C ILE A 212 19.17 13.26 -14.00
N ALA A 213 18.81 13.41 -12.73
CA ALA A 213 19.48 14.28 -11.77
C ALA A 213 20.19 13.44 -10.72
N LEU A 214 21.51 13.38 -10.77
CA LEU A 214 22.33 12.65 -9.80
C LEU A 214 22.72 13.50 -8.59
N GLY A 215 22.52 14.82 -8.65
CA GLY A 215 22.90 15.73 -7.57
C GLY A 215 24.36 15.57 -7.18
N GLN A 216 24.63 15.30 -5.92
CA GLN A 216 25.99 15.13 -5.37
C GLN A 216 26.68 13.82 -5.77
N PHE A 217 25.97 12.87 -6.40
CA PHE A 217 26.56 11.61 -6.90
C PHE A 217 27.18 11.77 -8.31
N TRP A 218 27.01 12.94 -8.93
CA TRP A 218 27.63 13.22 -10.23
C TRP A 218 29.15 13.24 -10.13
N ASN A 219 29.83 12.62 -11.08
CA ASN A 219 31.29 12.70 -11.27
C ASN A 219 31.63 12.64 -12.75
N ASN A 220 32.89 12.94 -13.09
CA ASN A 220 33.38 12.99 -14.47
C ASN A 220 33.52 11.62 -15.15
N GLY A 221 33.36 10.53 -14.42
CA GLY A 221 33.40 9.15 -14.94
C GLY A 221 32.11 8.70 -15.63
N PHE A 222 31.04 9.50 -15.51
CA PHE A 222 29.77 9.14 -16.18
C PHE A 222 29.84 9.37 -17.69
N ARG A 223 29.42 8.35 -18.43
CA ARG A 223 29.14 8.43 -19.87
C ARG A 223 27.70 8.86 -20.07
N THR A 224 27.53 9.98 -20.78
CA THR A 224 26.21 10.52 -21.12
C THR A 224 25.91 10.25 -22.59
N MET A 225 24.67 9.85 -22.89
CA MET A 225 24.16 9.63 -24.23
C MET A 225 22.80 10.31 -24.37
N GLY A 226 22.48 10.81 -25.60
CA GLY A 226 21.18 11.41 -25.89
C GLY A 226 20.90 12.65 -25.03
N ASP A 227 21.80 13.61 -24.96
CA ASP A 227 21.68 14.86 -24.19
C ASP A 227 21.36 14.64 -22.69
N GLY A 228 21.99 13.62 -22.08
CA GLY A 228 21.79 13.29 -20.68
C GLY A 228 20.55 12.42 -20.40
N ARG A 229 19.92 11.85 -21.43
CA ARG A 229 18.78 10.94 -21.28
C ARG A 229 19.18 9.51 -20.91
N LYS A 230 20.45 9.17 -21.09
CA LYS A 230 21.05 7.93 -20.62
C LYS A 230 22.37 8.22 -19.94
N LEU A 231 22.55 7.67 -18.74
CA LEU A 231 23.77 7.78 -17.94
C LEU A 231 24.27 6.40 -17.56
N GLN A 232 25.58 6.18 -17.73
CA GLN A 232 26.25 4.97 -17.30
C GLN A 232 27.59 5.33 -16.64
N GLY A 233 27.87 4.73 -15.49
CA GLY A 233 29.13 4.95 -14.79
C GLY A 233 29.10 4.47 -13.35
N ASP A 234 30.24 4.66 -12.71
CA ASP A 234 30.46 4.26 -11.33
C ASP A 234 30.43 5.46 -10.38
N VAL A 235 29.76 5.30 -9.25
CA VAL A 235 29.90 6.14 -8.07
C VAL A 235 30.82 5.42 -7.10
N ILE A 236 31.92 6.04 -6.73
CA ILE A 236 33.04 5.49 -5.94
C ILE A 236 33.64 4.28 -6.70
N ASP A 237 33.42 3.04 -6.24
CA ASP A 237 33.99 1.81 -6.79
C ASP A 237 32.94 0.84 -7.38
N GLY A 238 31.70 1.29 -7.58
CA GLY A 238 30.67 0.52 -8.29
C GLY A 238 30.23 -0.78 -7.61
N ARG A 239 30.25 -0.83 -6.27
CA ARG A 239 30.05 -2.09 -5.50
C ARG A 239 28.72 -2.76 -5.67
N SER A 240 27.68 -2.06 -6.02
CA SER A 240 26.33 -2.59 -6.26
C SER A 240 25.82 -2.19 -7.63
N LYS A 241 24.93 -2.98 -8.21
CA LYS A 241 24.36 -2.72 -9.54
C LYS A 241 23.02 -2.01 -9.41
N VAL A 242 22.90 -0.83 -10.01
CA VAL A 242 21.67 -0.01 -9.99
C VAL A 242 21.21 0.26 -11.42
N ILE A 243 20.02 -0.21 -11.76
CA ILE A 243 19.38 -0.02 -13.07
C ILE A 243 18.12 0.78 -12.85
N VAL A 244 17.99 1.94 -13.52
CA VAL A 244 16.84 2.82 -13.40
C VAL A 244 16.31 3.18 -14.78
N THR A 245 15.04 2.86 -15.04
CA THR A 245 14.41 3.18 -16.32
C THR A 245 13.09 3.90 -16.08
N ASN A 246 12.95 5.08 -16.68
CA ASN A 246 11.73 5.85 -16.58
C ASN A 246 11.34 6.41 -17.94
N PHE A 247 10.23 5.96 -18.52
CA PHE A 247 9.89 6.35 -19.89
C PHE A 247 9.30 7.77 -19.96
N GLN A 248 8.37 8.15 -19.06
CA GLN A 248 7.68 9.45 -19.07
C GLN A 248 7.78 10.18 -17.72
N GLY A 249 8.94 10.14 -17.08
CA GLY A 249 9.18 10.84 -15.83
C GLY A 249 10.66 11.08 -15.57
N SER A 250 10.96 11.84 -14.55
CA SER A 250 12.34 12.14 -14.12
C SER A 250 12.90 11.04 -13.23
N ILE A 251 14.23 10.95 -13.19
CA ILE A 251 14.99 10.14 -12.25
C ILE A 251 15.81 11.09 -11.39
N THR A 252 15.62 11.04 -10.08
CA THR A 252 16.32 11.92 -9.13
C THR A 252 16.99 11.12 -8.04
N PHE A 253 18.28 11.35 -7.83
CA PHE A 253 19.03 10.83 -6.69
C PHE A 253 19.19 11.93 -5.65
N ILE A 254 18.88 11.59 -4.39
CA ILE A 254 18.95 12.49 -3.24
C ILE A 254 19.87 11.88 -2.19
N ARG A 255 20.73 12.70 -1.63
CA ARG A 255 21.55 12.32 -0.49
C ARG A 255 20.70 12.33 0.78
N ARG A 256 20.86 11.30 1.58
CA ARG A 256 20.35 11.22 2.95
C ARG A 256 21.38 11.77 3.94
#